data_f4e115fdda491757f2f37791dd91b70e
#
_entry.id   f4e115fdda491757f2f37791dd91b70e
#
_cell.length_a   1.000
_cell.length_b   1.000
_cell.length_c   1.000
_cell.angle_alpha   90.00
_cell.angle_beta   90.00
_cell.angle_gamma   90.00
#
_symmetry.space_group_name_H-M   'P 1'
#
loop_
_entity.id
_entity.type
_entity.pdbx_description
1 polymer ?
#
loop_
_entity_poly.entity_id
_entity_poly.type
_entity_poly.pdbx_seq_one_letter_code
_entity_poly.pdbx_strand_id
1 'polypeptide(L)'
;MIRKHFSRLLLTSGTALVAGLVLAQTEKAPQPRSAPVRDAYQGAWSSSIEEKEGMDRELDLTVFKIVDDVNSASNELNRFRAERNSVLISNQGQIKSGDRARLKKKASALNAAHPGSFEGELAAYYAEFPGAAAYGHLDEAARLQPARDELLGPLLTQALRNDDRLNLAAAAKEMRLRGEVAPGLLEMAEDILLSVEPGAVLIVAGEMDGFPLLVRQCAEGRRPDVLLVDHRLLEDPSYRARIWQRAKARGAVPPDEVSFPERLLHSCDRPLYFSLALGRGWAETYADRLHITGLAMRLSESPCCDPKALEATWKAMSKTVNAGPLSRNYIIPAVVLLKHHRSQGDEERASAMEHEVRQLAQQLGITRDLQAAGILAH
;
A
#
# COMPACT_ATOMS: atom_id res chain seq x y z
N MET A 1 0.52 -32.41 27.64
CA MET A 1 0.79 -32.67 26.21
C MET A 1 -0.25 -32.10 25.25
N ILE A 2 -1.51 -31.88 25.65
CA ILE A 2 -2.62 -31.43 24.80
C ILE A 2 -2.49 -29.96 24.38
N ARG A 3 -1.90 -29.07 25.20
CA ARG A 3 -1.74 -27.63 24.89
C ARG A 3 -0.80 -27.29 23.70
N LYS A 4 0.20 -28.11 23.42
CA LYS A 4 1.19 -27.85 22.33
C LYS A 4 0.62 -28.12 20.91
N HIS A 5 -0.34 -29.01 20.78
CA HIS A 5 -0.99 -29.29 19.49
C HIS A 5 -2.05 -28.26 19.10
N PHE A 6 -2.70 -27.63 20.09
CA PHE A 6 -3.74 -26.62 19.82
C PHE A 6 -3.18 -25.30 19.26
N SER A 7 -2.00 -24.88 19.75
CA SER A 7 -1.32 -23.68 19.20
C SER A 7 -0.88 -23.87 17.74
N ARG A 8 -0.49 -25.07 17.34
CA ARG A 8 -0.10 -25.37 15.96
C ARG A 8 -1.30 -25.39 15.01
N LEU A 9 -2.48 -25.85 15.45
CA LEU A 9 -3.69 -25.89 14.61
C LEU A 9 -4.25 -24.48 14.34
N LEU A 10 -4.17 -23.55 15.29
CA LEU A 10 -4.56 -22.16 15.10
C LEU A 10 -3.58 -21.38 14.21
N LEU A 11 -2.29 -21.67 14.29
CA LEU A 11 -1.24 -21.08 13.46
C LEU A 11 -1.34 -21.54 12.00
N THR A 12 -1.51 -22.84 11.75
CA THR A 12 -1.61 -23.35 10.38
C THR A 12 -2.90 -22.94 9.67
N SER A 13 -4.01 -22.77 10.40
CA SER A 13 -5.27 -22.30 9.81
C SER A 13 -5.28 -20.79 9.53
N GLY A 14 -4.56 -19.98 10.30
CA GLY A 14 -4.43 -18.54 10.04
C GLY A 14 -3.59 -18.22 8.81
N THR A 15 -2.46 -18.92 8.66
CA THR A 15 -1.52 -18.73 7.55
C THR A 15 -2.05 -19.33 6.24
N ALA A 16 -2.71 -20.48 6.28
CA ALA A 16 -3.43 -21.02 5.13
C ALA A 16 -4.58 -20.10 4.68
N LEU A 17 -5.18 -19.34 5.60
CA LEU A 17 -6.22 -18.37 5.30
C LEU A 17 -5.67 -17.11 4.66
N VAL A 18 -4.55 -16.58 5.13
CA VAL A 18 -3.88 -15.44 4.49
C VAL A 18 -3.48 -15.84 3.07
N ALA A 19 -2.91 -17.03 2.86
CA ALA A 19 -2.60 -17.55 1.55
C ALA A 19 -3.88 -17.79 0.70
N GLY A 20 -4.94 -18.31 1.28
CA GLY A 20 -6.21 -18.59 0.58
C GLY A 20 -6.99 -17.32 0.23
N LEU A 21 -7.04 -16.32 1.10
CA LEU A 21 -7.67 -15.02 0.84
C LEU A 21 -6.88 -14.16 -0.15
N VAL A 22 -5.55 -14.26 -0.12
CA VAL A 22 -4.69 -13.67 -1.14
C VAL A 22 -4.87 -14.37 -2.49
N LEU A 23 -5.16 -15.68 -2.53
CA LEU A 23 -5.52 -16.42 -3.75
C LEU A 23 -6.86 -15.98 -4.34
N ALA A 24 -7.88 -15.74 -3.51
CA ALA A 24 -9.18 -15.24 -3.96
C ALA A 24 -9.10 -13.83 -4.57
N GLN A 25 -8.04 -13.07 -4.27
CA GLN A 25 -7.78 -11.77 -4.88
C GLN A 25 -7.15 -11.86 -6.28
N THR A 26 -6.66 -13.05 -6.71
CA THR A 26 -5.95 -13.23 -7.99
C THR A 26 -6.83 -13.76 -9.12
N GLU A 27 -8.00 -14.30 -8.85
CA GLU A 27 -8.97 -14.61 -9.89
C GLU A 27 -9.68 -13.32 -10.33
N LYS A 28 -9.61 -13.04 -11.64
CA LYS A 28 -10.18 -11.91 -12.35
C LYS A 28 -11.38 -11.32 -11.64
N ALA A 29 -11.16 -10.19 -10.94
CA ALA A 29 -12.26 -9.31 -10.60
C ALA A 29 -13.04 -9.04 -11.90
N PRO A 30 -14.39 -9.15 -11.91
CA PRO A 30 -15.16 -8.73 -13.05
C PRO A 30 -14.73 -7.31 -13.37
N GLN A 31 -14.29 -7.07 -14.61
CA GLN A 31 -13.95 -5.73 -15.05
C GLN A 31 -15.15 -4.84 -14.71
N PRO A 32 -14.99 -3.78 -13.93
CA PRO A 32 -16.06 -2.84 -13.75
C PRO A 32 -16.44 -2.36 -15.13
N ARG A 33 -17.73 -2.48 -15.47
CA ARG A 33 -18.29 -1.92 -16.69
C ARG A 33 -17.83 -0.47 -16.73
N SER A 34 -17.03 -0.14 -17.75
CA SER A 34 -16.53 1.16 -18.14
C SER A 34 -16.85 2.28 -17.13
N ALA A 35 -16.02 2.42 -16.10
CA ALA A 35 -15.88 3.69 -15.42
C ALA A 35 -15.47 4.75 -16.46
N PRO A 36 -16.01 5.97 -16.43
CA PRO A 36 -15.64 6.98 -17.37
C PRO A 36 -14.12 7.16 -17.36
N VAL A 37 -13.55 7.35 -18.53
CA VAL A 37 -12.09 7.40 -18.80
C VAL A 37 -11.35 8.37 -17.86
N ARG A 38 -12.05 9.31 -17.21
CA ARG A 38 -11.51 10.26 -16.22
C ARG A 38 -10.97 9.62 -14.95
N ASP A 39 -11.59 8.58 -14.41
CA ASP A 39 -11.14 7.92 -13.16
C ASP A 39 -9.79 7.19 -13.32
N ALA A 40 -9.41 6.87 -14.55
CA ALA A 40 -8.13 6.23 -14.85
C ALA A 40 -6.94 7.20 -14.77
N TYR A 41 -7.17 8.52 -14.81
CA TYR A 41 -6.11 9.51 -14.94
C TYR A 41 -5.53 10.02 -13.61
N GLN A 42 -6.26 9.90 -12.51
CA GLN A 42 -5.84 10.51 -11.23
C GLN A 42 -5.16 9.54 -10.24
N GLY A 43 -5.02 8.28 -10.58
CA GLY A 43 -4.51 7.28 -9.64
C GLY A 43 -5.57 6.81 -8.64
N ALA A 44 -5.47 5.55 -8.20
CA ALA A 44 -6.49 4.90 -7.37
C ALA A 44 -6.65 5.51 -5.94
N TRP A 45 -5.90 6.53 -5.61
CA TRP A 45 -5.83 7.16 -4.28
C TRP A 45 -6.20 8.65 -4.25
N SER A 46 -6.56 9.27 -5.38
CA SER A 46 -6.97 10.68 -5.43
C SER A 46 -8.49 10.83 -5.54
N SER A 47 -9.09 11.76 -4.77
CA SER A 47 -10.54 12.01 -4.71
C SER A 47 -11.01 13.27 -5.43
N SER A 48 -10.15 13.98 -6.16
CA SER A 48 -10.40 15.37 -6.60
C SER A 48 -11.14 15.52 -7.92
N ILE A 49 -12.15 14.70 -8.26
CA ILE A 49 -12.84 14.76 -9.58
C ILE A 49 -14.15 15.55 -9.58
N GLU A 50 -14.81 15.76 -8.45
CA GLU A 50 -16.21 16.25 -8.49
C GLU A 50 -16.44 17.76 -8.64
N GLU A 51 -15.39 18.62 -8.61
CA GLU A 51 -15.61 20.08 -8.53
C GLU A 51 -15.22 20.92 -9.76
N LYS A 52 -14.86 20.36 -10.90
CA LYS A 52 -14.44 21.17 -12.08
C LYS A 52 -15.29 21.05 -13.34
N GLU A 53 -16.57 20.81 -13.22
CA GLU A 53 -17.50 20.94 -14.36
C GLU A 53 -18.18 22.32 -14.37
N GLY A 54 -17.46 23.36 -14.71
CA GLY A 54 -18.11 24.66 -14.82
C GLY A 54 -17.25 25.83 -15.26
N MET A 55 -16.46 25.66 -16.30
CA MET A 55 -15.97 26.83 -17.06
C MET A 55 -15.32 26.37 -18.35
N ASP A 56 -16.10 26.41 -19.42
CA ASP A 56 -15.58 26.51 -20.78
C ASP A 56 -16.57 27.11 -21.74
N ARG A 57 -16.09 28.09 -22.47
CA ARG A 57 -16.25 28.17 -23.93
C ARG A 57 -15.59 29.42 -24.54
N GLU A 58 -14.85 29.16 -25.61
CA GLU A 58 -14.30 30.10 -26.58
C GLU A 58 -12.89 30.64 -26.35
N LEU A 59 -11.91 30.02 -26.99
CA LEU A 59 -10.60 30.58 -27.31
C LEU A 59 -10.06 30.09 -28.66
N ASP A 60 -9.49 31.01 -29.37
CA ASP A 60 -9.02 31.11 -30.74
C ASP A 60 -8.12 29.97 -31.29
N LEU A 61 -8.29 29.58 -32.55
CA LEU A 61 -7.70 28.47 -33.27
C LEU A 61 -6.15 28.49 -33.44
N THR A 62 -5.48 29.58 -33.19
CA THR A 62 -4.00 29.70 -33.22
C THR A 62 -3.35 29.25 -31.93
N VAL A 63 -4.07 29.26 -30.82
CA VAL A 63 -3.65 28.68 -29.52
C VAL A 63 -3.77 27.15 -29.55
N PHE A 64 -4.64 26.62 -30.42
CA PHE A 64 -4.91 25.17 -30.50
C PHE A 64 -3.70 24.31 -30.85
N LYS A 65 -2.74 24.76 -31.66
CA LYS A 65 -1.59 23.94 -32.05
C LYS A 65 -0.55 23.80 -30.95
N ILE A 66 -0.31 24.87 -30.17
CA ILE A 66 0.62 24.82 -29.01
C ILE A 66 -0.07 24.08 -27.86
N VAL A 67 -1.37 24.25 -27.69
CA VAL A 67 -2.20 23.53 -26.70
C VAL A 67 -2.30 22.04 -27.04
N ASP A 68 -2.36 21.66 -28.33
CA ASP A 68 -2.40 20.26 -28.74
C ASP A 68 -1.09 19.49 -28.42
N ASP A 69 0.08 20.12 -28.57
CA ASP A 69 1.35 19.45 -28.24
C ASP A 69 1.56 19.30 -26.72
N VAL A 70 1.25 20.32 -25.94
CA VAL A 70 1.32 20.24 -24.47
C VAL A 70 0.25 19.28 -23.95
N ASN A 71 -0.97 19.31 -24.50
CA ASN A 71 -2.01 18.34 -24.18
C ASN A 71 -1.65 16.92 -24.61
N SER A 72 -0.89 16.73 -25.69
CA SER A 72 -0.42 15.43 -26.14
C SER A 72 0.52 14.80 -25.12
N ALA A 73 1.58 15.49 -24.68
CA ALA A 73 2.55 14.98 -23.72
C ALA A 73 1.88 14.67 -22.37
N SER A 74 1.07 15.57 -21.83
CA SER A 74 0.34 15.37 -20.59
C SER A 74 -0.66 14.22 -20.69
N ASN A 75 -1.36 14.06 -21.82
CA ASN A 75 -2.26 12.93 -22.05
C ASN A 75 -1.49 11.59 -22.13
N GLU A 76 -0.33 11.58 -22.76
CA GLU A 76 0.52 10.39 -22.84
C GLU A 76 1.06 10.00 -21.46
N LEU A 77 1.53 10.96 -20.66
CA LEU A 77 1.95 10.73 -19.27
C LEU A 77 0.78 10.17 -18.44
N ASN A 78 -0.40 10.74 -18.56
CA ASN A 78 -1.58 10.27 -17.83
C ASN A 78 -1.94 8.82 -18.22
N ARG A 79 -1.91 8.48 -19.51
CA ARG A 79 -2.10 7.10 -19.97
C ARG A 79 -1.03 6.15 -19.41
N PHE A 80 0.22 6.57 -19.40
CA PHE A 80 1.32 5.83 -18.82
C PHE A 80 1.12 5.58 -17.31
N ARG A 81 0.76 6.64 -16.56
CA ARG A 81 0.47 6.53 -15.11
C ARG A 81 -0.72 5.64 -14.83
N ALA A 82 -1.81 5.76 -15.61
CA ALA A 82 -2.98 4.90 -15.48
C ALA A 82 -2.64 3.43 -15.70
N GLU A 83 -1.83 3.11 -16.72
CA GLU A 83 -1.37 1.75 -16.98
C GLU A 83 -0.47 1.24 -15.85
N ARG A 84 0.50 2.04 -15.38
CA ARG A 84 1.34 1.68 -14.24
C ARG A 84 0.51 1.39 -12.99
N ASN A 85 -0.48 2.22 -12.70
CA ASN A 85 -1.37 2.04 -11.57
C ASN A 85 -2.23 0.78 -11.72
N SER A 86 -2.73 0.50 -12.92
CA SER A 86 -3.45 -0.76 -13.21
C SER A 86 -2.58 -1.98 -12.96
N VAL A 87 -1.29 -1.93 -13.35
CA VAL A 87 -0.32 -3.01 -13.07
C VAL A 87 -0.10 -3.18 -11.58
N LEU A 88 0.09 -2.08 -10.83
CA LEU A 88 0.27 -2.12 -9.37
C LEU A 88 -0.96 -2.72 -8.68
N ILE A 89 -2.16 -2.27 -9.04
CA ILE A 89 -3.43 -2.80 -8.48
C ILE A 89 -3.57 -4.29 -8.78
N SER A 90 -3.34 -4.70 -10.03
CA SER A 90 -3.48 -6.09 -10.46
C SER A 90 -2.44 -7.03 -9.84
N ASN A 91 -1.26 -6.52 -9.47
CA ASN A 91 -0.17 -7.28 -8.90
C ASN A 91 0.07 -6.94 -7.41
N GLN A 92 -0.93 -6.40 -6.71
CA GLN A 92 -0.86 -6.14 -5.26
C GLN A 92 0.32 -5.24 -4.86
N GLY A 93 0.52 -4.15 -5.60
CA GLY A 93 1.57 -3.17 -5.33
C GLY A 93 2.93 -3.50 -5.96
N GLN A 94 3.06 -4.63 -6.69
CA GLN A 94 4.31 -5.02 -7.33
C GLN A 94 4.32 -4.79 -8.84
N ILE A 95 5.49 -4.50 -9.40
CA ILE A 95 5.72 -4.46 -10.85
C ILE A 95 6.60 -5.63 -11.24
N LYS A 96 6.01 -6.64 -11.87
CA LYS A 96 6.72 -7.83 -12.35
C LYS A 96 7.69 -7.46 -13.49
N SER A 97 8.71 -8.30 -13.73
CA SER A 97 9.77 -8.03 -14.71
C SER A 97 9.24 -7.73 -16.12
N GLY A 98 8.24 -8.48 -16.59
CA GLY A 98 7.61 -8.24 -17.89
C GLY A 98 6.88 -6.91 -18.00
N ASP A 99 6.15 -6.53 -16.92
CA ASP A 99 5.48 -5.23 -16.84
C ASP A 99 6.49 -4.09 -16.76
N ARG A 100 7.56 -4.28 -15.99
CA ARG A 100 8.67 -3.30 -15.90
C ARG A 100 9.30 -3.02 -17.27
N ALA A 101 9.59 -4.06 -18.03
CA ALA A 101 10.14 -3.92 -19.38
C ALA A 101 9.18 -3.17 -20.33
N ARG A 102 7.88 -3.48 -20.25
CA ARG A 102 6.84 -2.79 -21.03
C ARG A 102 6.70 -1.32 -20.65
N LEU A 103 6.64 -1.01 -19.35
CA LEU A 103 6.55 0.36 -18.84
C LEU A 103 7.80 1.17 -19.21
N LYS A 104 9.00 0.58 -19.07
CA LYS A 104 10.26 1.21 -19.50
C LYS A 104 10.26 1.56 -20.99
N LYS A 105 9.80 0.64 -21.85
CA LYS A 105 9.67 0.91 -23.30
C LYS A 105 8.72 2.09 -23.57
N LYS A 106 7.59 2.18 -22.86
CA LYS A 106 6.63 3.28 -23.02
C LYS A 106 7.20 4.62 -22.53
N ALA A 107 7.88 4.62 -21.38
CA ALA A 107 8.57 5.81 -20.88
C ALA A 107 9.64 6.31 -21.85
N SER A 108 10.43 5.39 -22.41
CA SER A 108 11.43 5.73 -23.43
C SER A 108 10.82 6.31 -24.69
N ALA A 109 9.65 5.76 -25.14
CA ALA A 109 8.95 6.30 -26.30
C ALA A 109 8.39 7.70 -26.03
N LEU A 110 7.83 7.94 -24.83
CA LEU A 110 7.33 9.25 -24.43
C LEU A 110 8.48 10.27 -24.37
N ASN A 111 9.62 9.91 -23.77
CA ASN A 111 10.77 10.80 -23.71
C ASN A 111 11.38 11.07 -25.11
N ALA A 112 11.34 10.10 -26.02
CA ALA A 112 11.78 10.29 -27.40
C ALA A 112 10.83 11.20 -28.21
N ALA A 113 9.53 11.15 -27.94
CA ALA A 113 8.55 12.02 -28.58
C ALA A 113 8.60 13.47 -28.02
N HIS A 114 8.92 13.63 -26.73
CA HIS A 114 8.93 14.92 -26.03
C HIS A 114 10.25 15.10 -25.23
N PRO A 115 11.41 15.22 -25.92
CA PRO A 115 12.70 15.25 -25.27
C PRO A 115 12.85 16.50 -24.36
N GLY A 116 13.36 16.30 -23.14
CA GLY A 116 13.54 17.36 -22.16
C GLY A 116 12.23 17.94 -21.60
N SER A 117 11.12 17.24 -21.78
CA SER A 117 9.83 17.63 -21.18
C SER A 117 9.69 17.08 -19.76
N PHE A 118 8.87 17.76 -18.96
CA PHE A 118 8.45 17.26 -17.64
C PHE A 118 7.87 15.85 -17.72
N GLU A 119 7.02 15.63 -18.69
CA GLU A 119 6.31 14.36 -18.89
C GLU A 119 7.26 13.20 -19.21
N GLY A 120 8.25 13.44 -20.05
CA GLY A 120 9.28 12.46 -20.38
C GLY A 120 10.13 12.09 -19.17
N GLU A 121 10.59 13.08 -18.42
CA GLU A 121 11.42 12.88 -17.23
C GLU A 121 10.63 12.17 -16.12
N LEU A 122 9.38 12.54 -15.87
CA LEU A 122 8.55 11.88 -14.84
C LEU A 122 8.22 10.43 -15.23
N ALA A 123 7.97 10.15 -16.50
CA ALA A 123 7.77 8.77 -16.97
C ALA A 123 9.06 7.95 -16.81
N ALA A 124 10.23 8.52 -17.08
CA ALA A 124 11.52 7.86 -16.88
C ALA A 124 11.77 7.56 -15.39
N TYR A 125 11.45 8.49 -14.48
CA TYR A 125 11.48 8.23 -13.05
C TYR A 125 10.69 6.96 -12.69
N TYR A 126 9.43 6.88 -13.10
CA TYR A 126 8.59 5.71 -12.77
C TYR A 126 9.09 4.41 -13.40
N ALA A 127 9.73 4.48 -14.56
CA ALA A 127 10.25 3.29 -15.25
C ALA A 127 11.54 2.75 -14.63
N GLU A 128 12.38 3.64 -14.10
CA GLU A 128 13.65 3.28 -13.47
C GLU A 128 13.53 3.05 -11.94
N PHE A 129 12.42 3.49 -11.32
CA PHE A 129 12.18 3.30 -9.89
C PHE A 129 12.14 1.80 -9.52
N PRO A 130 12.76 1.37 -8.40
CA PRO A 130 13.38 2.18 -7.32
C PRO A 130 14.88 2.48 -7.51
N GLY A 131 15.45 2.22 -8.67
CA GLY A 131 16.87 2.40 -8.96
C GLY A 131 17.36 3.85 -8.77
N ALA A 132 18.66 4.01 -8.50
CA ALA A 132 19.25 5.32 -8.24
C ALA A 132 19.09 6.32 -9.41
N ALA A 133 19.11 5.84 -10.66
CA ALA A 133 18.92 6.66 -11.86
C ALA A 133 17.56 7.39 -11.88
N ALA A 134 16.50 6.78 -11.29
CA ALA A 134 15.18 7.38 -11.23
C ALA A 134 15.20 8.77 -10.62
N TYR A 135 15.98 8.97 -9.58
CA TYR A 135 15.98 10.24 -8.83
C TYR A 135 16.62 11.39 -9.61
N GLY A 136 17.55 11.13 -10.55
CA GLY A 136 18.03 12.14 -11.48
C GLY A 136 16.92 12.64 -12.43
N HIS A 137 16.08 11.73 -12.92
CA HIS A 137 14.89 12.08 -13.70
C HIS A 137 13.87 12.88 -12.87
N LEU A 138 13.66 12.51 -11.60
CA LEU A 138 12.77 13.25 -10.71
C LEU A 138 13.26 14.68 -10.45
N ASP A 139 14.56 14.85 -10.19
CA ASP A 139 15.16 16.16 -9.97
C ASP A 139 14.99 17.06 -11.21
N GLU A 140 15.18 16.48 -12.41
CA GLU A 140 14.99 17.22 -13.67
C GLU A 140 13.51 17.55 -13.92
N ALA A 141 12.59 16.63 -13.69
CA ALA A 141 11.14 16.89 -13.76
C ALA A 141 10.74 18.04 -12.80
N ALA A 142 11.21 17.99 -11.56
CA ALA A 142 10.94 19.03 -10.56
C ALA A 142 11.54 20.39 -10.95
N ARG A 143 12.72 20.40 -11.60
CA ARG A 143 13.33 21.63 -12.13
C ARG A 143 12.50 22.25 -13.26
N LEU A 144 11.96 21.41 -14.15
CA LEU A 144 11.15 21.84 -15.30
C LEU A 144 9.79 22.41 -14.87
N GLN A 145 9.07 21.72 -14.00
CA GLN A 145 7.73 22.12 -13.57
C GLN A 145 7.49 21.83 -12.07
N PRO A 146 8.04 22.66 -11.15
CA PRO A 146 8.06 22.35 -9.70
C PRO A 146 6.70 22.37 -9.03
N ALA A 147 5.68 22.97 -9.64
CA ALA A 147 4.34 23.11 -9.06
C ALA A 147 3.35 21.98 -9.42
N ARG A 148 3.81 20.97 -10.17
CA ARG A 148 2.95 19.87 -10.64
C ARG A 148 2.60 18.92 -9.49
N ASP A 149 1.32 18.58 -9.37
CA ASP A 149 0.80 17.67 -8.34
C ASP A 149 1.37 16.26 -8.47
N GLU A 150 1.69 15.84 -9.70
CA GLU A 150 2.26 14.53 -10.01
C GLU A 150 3.63 14.30 -9.36
N LEU A 151 4.31 15.36 -8.95
CA LEU A 151 5.61 15.27 -8.24
C LEU A 151 5.46 14.91 -6.76
N LEU A 152 4.30 15.15 -6.14
CA LEU A 152 4.15 15.02 -4.68
C LEU A 152 4.49 13.62 -4.16
N GLY A 153 3.96 12.57 -4.80
CA GLY A 153 4.28 11.19 -4.42
C GLY A 153 5.75 10.82 -4.62
N PRO A 154 6.34 11.07 -5.81
CA PRO A 154 7.77 10.91 -6.06
C PRO A 154 8.66 11.67 -5.07
N LEU A 155 8.38 12.93 -4.78
CA LEU A 155 9.17 13.76 -3.83
C LEU A 155 9.00 13.25 -2.39
N LEU A 156 7.81 12.81 -1.98
CA LEU A 156 7.59 12.15 -0.69
C LEU A 156 8.47 10.90 -0.57
N THR A 157 8.53 10.09 -1.64
CA THR A 157 9.34 8.86 -1.69
C THR A 157 10.84 9.19 -1.65
N GLN A 158 11.30 10.21 -2.36
CA GLN A 158 12.70 10.68 -2.34
C GLN A 158 13.10 11.18 -0.95
N ALA A 159 12.24 11.97 -0.30
CA ALA A 159 12.47 12.47 1.04
C ALA A 159 12.53 11.32 2.07
N LEU A 160 11.63 10.33 1.97
CA LEU A 160 11.67 9.13 2.79
C LEU A 160 12.96 8.33 2.58
N ARG A 161 13.34 8.12 1.31
CA ARG A 161 14.58 7.44 0.93
C ARG A 161 15.81 8.11 1.54
N ASN A 162 15.84 9.42 1.56
CA ASN A 162 16.99 10.21 2.01
C ASN A 162 16.98 10.53 3.51
N ASP A 163 15.95 10.13 4.26
CA ASP A 163 15.66 10.53 5.64
C ASP A 163 15.58 12.06 5.84
N ASP A 164 15.12 12.74 4.79
CA ASP A 164 14.93 14.19 4.79
C ASP A 164 13.59 14.54 5.42
N ARG A 165 13.59 14.73 6.74
CA ARG A 165 12.37 14.96 7.53
C ARG A 165 11.65 16.24 7.18
N LEU A 166 12.39 17.29 6.75
CA LEU A 166 11.78 18.58 6.41
C LEU A 166 10.98 18.45 5.11
N ASN A 167 11.61 17.92 4.06
CA ASN A 167 10.95 17.72 2.78
C ASN A 167 9.87 16.62 2.87
N LEU A 168 10.06 15.57 3.68
CA LEU A 168 9.04 14.56 3.94
C LEU A 168 7.78 15.17 4.57
N ALA A 169 7.93 16.01 5.60
CA ALA A 169 6.82 16.67 6.25
C ALA A 169 6.13 17.69 5.34
N ALA A 170 6.90 18.44 4.55
CA ALA A 170 6.38 19.40 3.57
C ALA A 170 5.56 18.69 2.49
N ALA A 171 6.09 17.63 1.86
CA ALA A 171 5.38 16.86 0.85
C ALA A 171 4.12 16.18 1.39
N ALA A 172 4.19 15.57 2.58
CA ALA A 172 3.03 14.96 3.24
C ALA A 172 1.92 15.97 3.53
N LYS A 173 2.28 17.15 4.02
CA LYS A 173 1.34 18.24 4.27
C LYS A 173 0.69 18.73 2.98
N GLU A 174 1.47 18.89 1.92
CA GLU A 174 0.95 19.32 0.62
C GLU A 174 0.01 18.28 0.02
N MET A 175 0.36 16.98 0.07
CA MET A 175 -0.54 15.88 -0.33
C MET A 175 -1.86 15.92 0.44
N ARG A 176 -1.82 16.22 1.74
CA ARG A 176 -3.01 16.33 2.58
C ARG A 176 -3.88 17.53 2.18
N LEU A 177 -3.26 18.68 1.93
CA LEU A 177 -3.94 19.92 1.58
C LEU A 177 -4.60 19.85 0.19
N ARG A 178 -3.95 19.21 -0.76
CA ARG A 178 -4.46 19.08 -2.14
C ARG A 178 -5.43 17.91 -2.32
N GLY A 179 -5.65 17.09 -1.29
CA GLY A 179 -6.55 15.94 -1.37
C GLY A 179 -6.02 14.79 -2.25
N GLU A 180 -4.69 14.68 -2.37
CA GLU A 180 -4.04 13.64 -3.19
C GLU A 180 -4.19 12.23 -2.62
N VAL A 181 -4.59 12.11 -1.36
CA VAL A 181 -4.88 10.84 -0.68
C VAL A 181 -6.36 10.77 -0.35
N ALA A 182 -7.05 9.78 -0.90
CA ALA A 182 -8.47 9.57 -0.68
C ALA A 182 -8.80 9.42 0.83
N PRO A 183 -9.92 10.00 1.31
CA PRO A 183 -10.31 9.92 2.72
C PRO A 183 -10.36 8.50 3.28
N GLY A 184 -10.89 7.54 2.52
CA GLY A 184 -10.93 6.13 2.94
C GLY A 184 -9.55 5.50 3.14
N LEU A 185 -8.53 5.90 2.36
CA LEU A 185 -7.15 5.46 2.58
C LEU A 185 -6.56 6.07 3.86
N LEU A 186 -6.91 7.32 4.19
CA LEU A 186 -6.51 7.94 5.46
C LEU A 186 -7.17 7.26 6.66
N GLU A 187 -8.47 6.91 6.57
CA GLU A 187 -9.16 6.13 7.60
C GLU A 187 -8.49 4.76 7.81
N MET A 188 -8.21 4.07 6.71
CA MET A 188 -7.51 2.78 6.77
C MET A 188 -6.10 2.90 7.36
N ALA A 189 -5.36 3.98 7.05
CA ALA A 189 -4.04 4.23 7.63
C ALA A 189 -4.11 4.37 9.16
N GLU A 190 -5.17 5.00 9.70
CA GLU A 190 -5.40 5.06 11.14
C GLU A 190 -5.61 3.65 11.71
N ASP A 191 -6.42 2.82 11.07
CA ASP A 191 -6.67 1.44 11.47
C ASP A 191 -5.41 0.56 11.40
N ILE A 192 -4.52 0.81 10.41
CA ILE A 192 -3.19 0.17 10.35
C ILE A 192 -2.33 0.61 11.55
N LEU A 193 -2.31 1.89 11.89
CA LEU A 193 -1.55 2.40 13.04
C LEU A 193 -2.09 1.88 14.37
N LEU A 194 -3.39 1.62 14.48
CA LEU A 194 -4.00 0.96 15.65
C LEU A 194 -3.57 -0.51 15.76
N SER A 195 -3.19 -1.14 14.66
CA SER A 195 -2.86 -2.56 14.59
C SER A 195 -1.42 -2.88 15.04
N VAL A 196 -0.59 -1.87 15.30
CA VAL A 196 0.83 -2.05 15.65
C VAL A 196 1.15 -1.51 17.04
N GLU A 197 2.06 -2.18 17.74
CA GLU A 197 2.51 -1.78 19.07
C GLU A 197 3.29 -0.45 19.05
N PRO A 198 3.38 0.24 20.20
CA PRO A 198 4.23 1.42 20.32
C PRO A 198 5.69 1.13 19.95
N GLY A 199 6.30 2.07 19.23
CA GLY A 199 7.69 1.95 18.83
C GLY A 199 7.97 0.91 17.74
N ALA A 200 6.95 0.33 17.12
CA ALA A 200 7.11 -0.70 16.08
C ALA A 200 7.93 -0.22 14.86
N VAL A 201 8.48 -1.19 14.14
CA VAL A 201 8.88 -1.04 12.73
C VAL A 201 7.76 -1.64 11.88
N LEU A 202 7.22 -0.87 10.94
CA LEU A 202 6.16 -1.31 10.03
C LEU A 202 6.65 -1.25 8.59
N ILE A 203 6.80 -2.43 7.97
CA ILE A 203 7.13 -2.54 6.55
C ILE A 203 5.85 -2.44 5.74
N VAL A 204 5.81 -1.48 4.80
CA VAL A 204 4.65 -1.15 3.97
C VAL A 204 4.89 -1.52 2.51
N ALA A 205 3.80 -1.73 1.77
CA ALA A 205 3.84 -2.14 0.37
C ALA A 205 4.24 -1.01 -0.59
N GLY A 206 4.08 0.24 -0.18
CA GLY A 206 4.47 1.39 -0.99
C GLY A 206 3.43 2.50 -1.04
N GLU A 207 3.00 2.92 -2.23
CA GLU A 207 2.19 4.14 -2.39
C GLU A 207 0.81 4.03 -1.73
N MET A 208 0.11 2.90 -1.92
CA MET A 208 -1.30 2.78 -1.51
C MET A 208 -1.50 2.73 0.02
N ASP A 209 -0.60 2.10 0.74
CA ASP A 209 -0.64 2.03 2.21
C ASP A 209 0.39 2.96 2.87
N GLY A 210 1.57 3.14 2.26
CA GLY A 210 2.65 3.95 2.81
C GLY A 210 2.38 5.46 2.77
N PHE A 211 1.87 6.01 1.66
CA PHE A 211 1.59 7.45 1.56
C PHE A 211 0.53 7.92 2.56
N PRO A 212 -0.63 7.24 2.71
CA PRO A 212 -1.60 7.60 3.74
C PRO A 212 -1.01 7.55 5.17
N LEU A 213 -0.17 6.56 5.46
CA LEU A 213 0.53 6.44 6.74
C LEU A 213 1.52 7.60 6.97
N LEU A 214 2.30 7.97 5.94
CA LEU A 214 3.21 9.11 6.01
C LEU A 214 2.47 10.43 6.20
N VAL A 215 1.31 10.61 5.53
CA VAL A 215 0.45 11.78 5.74
C VAL A 215 -0.05 11.82 7.18
N ARG A 216 -0.55 10.71 7.73
CA ARG A 216 -0.97 10.63 9.14
C ARG A 216 0.17 10.98 10.10
N GLN A 217 1.38 10.47 9.86
CA GLN A 217 2.52 10.74 10.75
C GLN A 217 3.07 12.15 10.59
N CYS A 218 3.37 12.56 9.35
CA CYS A 218 4.16 13.76 9.10
C CYS A 218 3.33 15.03 9.02
N ALA A 219 2.08 14.95 8.53
CA ALA A 219 1.19 16.11 8.46
C ALA A 219 0.27 16.24 9.68
N GLU A 220 -0.15 15.12 10.29
CA GLU A 220 -1.14 15.11 11.37
C GLU A 220 -0.55 14.68 12.73
N GLY A 221 0.74 14.33 12.80
CA GLY A 221 1.44 13.97 14.04
C GLY A 221 0.99 12.64 14.66
N ARG A 222 0.33 11.77 13.88
CA ARG A 222 -0.20 10.48 14.37
C ARG A 222 0.90 9.43 14.45
N ARG A 223 1.04 8.78 15.61
CA ARG A 223 1.98 7.67 15.84
C ARG A 223 3.39 7.88 15.27
N PRO A 224 4.09 9.01 15.59
CA PRO A 224 5.45 9.28 15.12
C PRO A 224 6.49 8.30 15.70
N ASP A 225 6.11 7.50 16.70
CA ASP A 225 6.89 6.43 17.30
C ASP A 225 7.10 5.24 16.36
N VAL A 226 6.19 5.00 15.41
CA VAL A 226 6.26 3.89 14.46
C VAL A 226 7.24 4.24 13.33
N LEU A 227 8.24 3.38 13.10
CA LEU A 227 9.19 3.52 12.00
C LEU A 227 8.59 2.89 10.74
N LEU A 228 8.15 3.73 9.79
CA LEU A 228 7.67 3.25 8.49
C LEU A 228 8.84 2.90 7.58
N VAL A 229 8.76 1.76 6.91
CA VAL A 229 9.75 1.24 5.98
C VAL A 229 9.06 0.87 4.67
N ASP A 230 9.36 1.59 3.60
CA ASP A 230 8.88 1.22 2.26
C ASP A 230 9.72 0.05 1.73
N HIS A 231 9.10 -1.12 1.53
CA HIS A 231 9.81 -2.32 1.09
C HIS A 231 10.50 -2.15 -0.27
N ARG A 232 9.95 -1.33 -1.17
CA ARG A 232 10.50 -1.07 -2.51
C ARG A 232 11.86 -0.40 -2.44
N LEU A 233 12.09 0.43 -1.41
CA LEU A 233 13.34 1.13 -1.19
C LEU A 233 14.41 0.26 -0.55
N LEU A 234 14.08 -0.95 -0.06
CA LEU A 234 15.06 -1.88 0.53
C LEU A 234 16.07 -2.42 -0.49
N GLU A 235 15.82 -2.27 -1.80
CA GLU A 235 16.84 -2.53 -2.83
C GLU A 235 18.05 -1.57 -2.69
N ASP A 236 17.86 -0.33 -2.16
CA ASP A 236 18.91 0.65 -1.96
C ASP A 236 19.74 0.37 -0.68
N PRO A 237 21.04 0.07 -0.79
CA PRO A 237 21.90 -0.16 0.38
C PRO A 237 21.96 1.02 1.35
N SER A 238 21.90 2.25 0.83
CA SER A 238 21.93 3.47 1.64
C SER A 238 20.65 3.64 2.45
N TYR A 239 19.48 3.27 1.88
CA TYR A 239 18.22 3.26 2.59
C TYR A 239 18.21 2.19 3.67
N ARG A 240 18.66 0.95 3.37
CA ARG A 240 18.80 -0.12 4.38
C ARG A 240 19.65 0.34 5.56
N ALA A 241 20.79 0.97 5.29
CA ALA A 241 21.69 1.47 6.34
C ALA A 241 21.00 2.52 7.24
N ARG A 242 20.25 3.44 6.65
CA ARG A 242 19.48 4.45 7.41
C ARG A 242 18.39 3.83 8.27
N ILE A 243 17.62 2.90 7.71
CA ILE A 243 16.58 2.18 8.48
C ILE A 243 17.21 1.37 9.61
N TRP A 244 18.33 0.69 9.36
CA TRP A 244 19.07 -0.08 10.37
C TRP A 244 19.46 0.81 11.56
N GLN A 245 20.03 1.97 11.28
CA GLN A 245 20.40 2.96 12.29
C GLN A 245 19.18 3.51 13.05
N ARG A 246 18.09 3.86 12.35
CA ARG A 246 16.86 4.38 12.95
C ARG A 246 16.15 3.33 13.83
N ALA A 247 16.21 2.07 13.43
CA ALA A 247 15.70 0.97 14.23
C ALA A 247 16.57 0.70 15.45
N LYS A 248 17.77 1.28 15.55
CA LYS A 248 18.82 0.98 16.55
C LYS A 248 19.22 -0.48 16.51
N ALA A 249 19.26 -1.06 15.32
CA ALA A 249 19.64 -2.45 15.14
C ALA A 249 21.14 -2.66 15.34
N ARG A 250 21.48 -3.79 15.93
CA ARG A 250 22.87 -4.19 16.26
C ARG A 250 23.51 -4.97 15.11
N GLY A 251 24.83 -4.87 14.98
CA GLY A 251 25.59 -5.62 13.99
C GLY A 251 25.58 -5.00 12.59
N ALA A 252 26.01 -5.77 11.60
CA ALA A 252 26.15 -5.31 10.23
C ALA A 252 24.81 -5.21 9.51
N VAL A 253 24.69 -4.19 8.66
CA VAL A 253 23.51 -4.01 7.78
C VAL A 253 23.44 -5.20 6.80
N PRO A 254 22.25 -5.78 6.60
CA PRO A 254 22.07 -6.88 5.65
C PRO A 254 22.44 -6.47 4.21
N PRO A 255 23.06 -7.38 3.43
CA PRO A 255 23.53 -7.06 2.08
C PRO A 255 22.40 -6.86 1.06
N ASP A 256 21.22 -7.43 1.31
CA ASP A 256 20.08 -7.45 0.39
C ASP A 256 18.74 -7.21 1.10
N GLU A 257 17.70 -6.94 0.32
CA GLU A 257 16.35 -6.67 0.81
C GLU A 257 15.64 -7.93 1.34
N VAL A 258 16.00 -9.10 0.85
CA VAL A 258 15.33 -10.37 1.20
C VAL A 258 15.68 -10.77 2.63
N SER A 259 16.97 -10.67 2.99
CA SER A 259 17.46 -10.98 4.33
C SER A 259 17.18 -9.89 5.37
N PHE A 260 16.77 -8.68 4.91
CA PHE A 260 16.64 -7.52 5.78
C PHE A 260 15.64 -7.70 6.93
N PRO A 261 14.37 -8.15 6.71
CA PRO A 261 13.41 -8.32 7.80
C PRO A 261 13.85 -9.35 8.83
N GLU A 262 14.40 -10.47 8.38
CA GLU A 262 14.90 -11.53 9.24
C GLU A 262 16.02 -11.03 10.15
N ARG A 263 17.00 -10.36 9.57
CA ARG A 263 18.11 -9.80 10.32
C ARG A 263 17.65 -8.69 11.27
N LEU A 264 16.68 -7.86 10.83
CA LEU A 264 16.14 -6.79 11.67
C LEU A 264 15.42 -7.37 12.89
N LEU A 265 14.63 -8.43 12.72
CA LEU A 265 13.93 -9.13 13.82
C LEU A 265 14.89 -9.54 14.95
N HIS A 266 16.09 -10.04 14.59
CA HIS A 266 17.09 -10.52 15.56
C HIS A 266 18.03 -9.42 16.07
N SER A 267 18.03 -8.24 15.45
CA SER A 267 19.03 -7.22 15.72
C SER A 267 18.49 -5.98 16.42
N CYS A 268 17.18 -5.82 16.54
CA CYS A 268 16.58 -4.67 17.25
C CYS A 268 15.51 -5.13 18.23
N ASP A 269 15.29 -4.29 19.26
CA ASP A 269 14.31 -4.57 20.31
C ASP A 269 12.90 -4.05 19.94
N ARG A 270 12.74 -3.46 18.75
CA ARG A 270 11.46 -2.93 18.26
C ARG A 270 10.63 -4.05 17.66
N PRO A 271 9.32 -4.14 17.98
CA PRO A 271 8.46 -5.13 17.32
C PRO A 271 8.37 -4.87 15.83
N LEU A 272 8.46 -5.93 15.03
CA LEU A 272 8.47 -5.86 13.56
C LEU A 272 7.12 -6.30 13.00
N TYR A 273 6.57 -5.46 12.13
CA TYR A 273 5.28 -5.66 11.49
C TYR A 273 5.37 -5.55 9.97
N PHE A 274 4.48 -6.26 9.31
CA PHE A 274 4.18 -6.12 7.89
C PHE A 274 2.75 -5.62 7.69
N SER A 275 2.57 -4.68 6.78
CA SER A 275 1.24 -4.29 6.32
C SER A 275 0.58 -5.46 5.59
N LEU A 276 -0.74 -5.64 5.74
CA LEU A 276 -1.52 -6.61 4.95
C LEU A 276 -1.54 -6.28 3.44
N ALA A 277 -1.11 -5.09 3.04
CA ALA A 277 -0.96 -4.70 1.65
C ALA A 277 0.29 -5.31 0.99
N LEU A 278 1.26 -5.82 1.76
CA LEU A 278 2.42 -6.52 1.21
C LEU A 278 1.98 -7.80 0.48
N GLY A 279 2.55 -8.01 -0.71
CA GLY A 279 2.16 -9.11 -1.58
C GLY A 279 2.39 -10.50 -0.98
N ARG A 280 1.75 -11.49 -1.58
CA ARG A 280 1.72 -12.89 -1.17
C ARG A 280 3.11 -13.49 -0.85
N GLY A 281 4.14 -13.13 -1.63
CA GLY A 281 5.49 -13.66 -1.43
C GLY A 281 6.06 -13.38 -0.03
N TRP A 282 5.76 -12.21 0.53
CA TRP A 282 6.16 -11.87 1.91
C TRP A 282 5.41 -12.72 2.93
N ALA A 283 4.09 -12.86 2.75
CA ALA A 283 3.28 -13.69 3.64
C ALA A 283 3.68 -15.17 3.59
N GLU A 284 4.04 -15.70 2.43
CA GLU A 284 4.51 -17.08 2.29
C GLU A 284 5.89 -17.31 2.89
N THR A 285 6.82 -16.36 2.71
CA THR A 285 8.19 -16.47 3.23
C THR A 285 8.21 -16.59 4.76
N TYR A 286 7.28 -15.92 5.45
CA TYR A 286 7.24 -15.86 6.91
C TYR A 286 5.98 -16.49 7.52
N ALA A 287 5.25 -17.33 6.77
CA ALA A 287 3.90 -17.81 7.11
C ALA A 287 3.76 -18.33 8.54
N ASP A 288 4.73 -19.13 9.02
CA ASP A 288 4.66 -19.76 10.34
C ASP A 288 4.96 -18.81 11.51
N ARG A 289 5.43 -17.59 11.21
CA ARG A 289 5.87 -16.58 12.18
C ARG A 289 5.09 -15.27 12.11
N LEU A 290 4.10 -15.20 11.19
CA LEU A 290 3.23 -14.03 11.05
C LEU A 290 1.97 -14.19 11.89
N HIS A 291 1.68 -13.18 12.69
CA HIS A 291 0.53 -13.13 13.58
C HIS A 291 -0.32 -11.91 13.27
N ILE A 292 -1.59 -12.13 12.93
CA ILE A 292 -2.54 -11.05 12.64
C ILE A 292 -2.84 -10.25 13.91
N THR A 293 -2.65 -8.93 13.85
CA THR A 293 -2.89 -7.99 14.95
C THR A 293 -3.93 -6.92 14.60
N GLY A 294 -4.54 -7.05 13.42
CA GLY A 294 -5.49 -6.12 12.83
C GLY A 294 -5.19 -6.02 11.33
N LEU A 295 -4.95 -4.81 10.82
CA LEU A 295 -4.52 -4.57 9.45
C LEU A 295 -2.98 -4.69 9.26
N ALA A 296 -2.32 -5.27 10.24
CA ALA A 296 -0.90 -5.60 10.18
C ALA A 296 -0.66 -7.03 10.68
N MET A 297 0.51 -7.57 10.31
CA MET A 297 1.00 -8.87 10.73
C MET A 297 2.29 -8.67 11.53
N ARG A 298 2.33 -9.13 12.77
CA ARG A 298 3.55 -9.14 13.58
C ARG A 298 4.42 -10.31 13.16
N LEU A 299 5.69 -10.05 12.85
CA LEU A 299 6.71 -11.08 12.70
C LEU A 299 7.30 -11.42 14.06
N SER A 300 7.24 -12.69 14.49
CA SER A 300 7.73 -13.14 15.80
C SER A 300 8.12 -14.60 15.78
N GLU A 301 9.23 -14.95 16.47
CA GLU A 301 9.66 -16.34 16.69
C GLU A 301 8.72 -17.10 17.63
N SER A 302 8.05 -16.38 18.52
CA SER A 302 7.13 -16.97 19.49
C SER A 302 5.69 -16.64 19.13
N PRO A 303 4.73 -17.54 19.39
CA PRO A 303 3.32 -17.22 19.25
C PRO A 303 2.98 -16.00 20.10
N CYS A 304 2.59 -14.91 19.46
CA CYS A 304 2.23 -13.63 20.11
C CYS A 304 0.79 -13.24 19.82
N CYS A 305 -0.01 -14.16 19.30
CA CYS A 305 -1.41 -13.89 19.01
C CYS A 305 -2.22 -13.84 20.32
N ASP A 306 -2.70 -12.64 20.68
CA ASP A 306 -3.69 -12.44 21.74
C ASP A 306 -5.05 -12.14 21.09
N PRO A 307 -5.99 -13.10 21.06
CA PRO A 307 -7.30 -12.90 20.49
C PRO A 307 -8.08 -11.75 21.15
N LYS A 308 -7.85 -11.50 22.45
CA LYS A 308 -8.51 -10.39 23.16
C LYS A 308 -7.98 -9.03 22.69
N ALA A 309 -6.66 -8.93 22.49
CA ALA A 309 -6.05 -7.72 21.91
C ALA A 309 -6.53 -7.51 20.48
N LEU A 310 -6.60 -8.56 19.65
CA LEU A 310 -7.14 -8.48 18.31
C LEU A 310 -8.61 -8.05 18.30
N GLU A 311 -9.45 -8.60 19.21
CA GLU A 311 -10.85 -8.20 19.34
C GLU A 311 -11.01 -6.74 19.76
N ALA A 312 -10.16 -6.26 20.69
CA ALA A 312 -10.16 -4.86 21.11
C ALA A 312 -9.75 -3.94 19.94
N THR A 313 -8.70 -4.30 19.19
CA THR A 313 -8.28 -3.57 17.99
C THR A 313 -9.38 -3.57 16.94
N TRP A 314 -10.02 -4.71 16.67
CA TRP A 314 -11.14 -4.82 15.73
C TRP A 314 -12.32 -3.92 16.09
N LYS A 315 -12.68 -3.84 17.37
CA LYS A 315 -13.76 -2.95 17.85
C LYS A 315 -13.42 -1.47 17.69
N ALA A 316 -12.14 -1.11 17.79
CA ALA A 316 -11.68 0.28 17.66
C ALA A 316 -11.53 0.76 16.21
N MET A 317 -11.47 -0.15 15.24
CA MET A 317 -11.30 0.18 13.83
C MET A 317 -12.56 0.80 13.21
N SER A 318 -12.36 1.70 12.26
CA SER A 318 -13.41 2.30 11.43
C SER A 318 -14.02 1.32 10.43
N LYS A 319 -13.21 0.38 9.93
CA LYS A 319 -13.59 -0.64 8.94
C LYS A 319 -14.14 -0.05 7.64
N THR A 320 -13.43 0.98 7.13
CA THR A 320 -13.87 1.69 5.92
C THR A 320 -13.92 0.79 4.69
N VAL A 321 -14.98 0.91 3.90
CA VAL A 321 -15.11 0.24 2.59
C VAL A 321 -14.62 1.12 1.43
N ASN A 322 -14.19 2.34 1.74
CA ASN A 322 -13.83 3.37 0.76
C ASN A 322 -12.32 3.45 0.50
N ALA A 323 -11.52 2.49 0.97
CA ALA A 323 -10.09 2.40 0.69
C ALA A 323 -9.77 1.60 -0.59
N GLY A 324 -10.74 1.49 -1.50
CA GLY A 324 -10.59 0.75 -2.75
C GLY A 324 -10.26 -0.74 -2.51
N PRO A 325 -9.33 -1.32 -3.30
CA PRO A 325 -8.97 -2.75 -3.15
C PRO A 325 -8.46 -3.12 -1.76
N LEU A 326 -7.85 -2.17 -1.04
CA LEU A 326 -7.28 -2.41 0.29
C LEU A 326 -8.35 -2.65 1.36
N SER A 327 -9.59 -2.20 1.17
CA SER A 327 -10.70 -2.46 2.10
C SER A 327 -10.94 -3.96 2.32
N ARG A 328 -10.58 -4.81 1.36
CA ARG A 328 -10.67 -6.27 1.51
C ARG A 328 -9.79 -6.82 2.63
N ASN A 329 -8.76 -6.10 3.03
CA ASN A 329 -7.86 -6.52 4.11
C ASN A 329 -8.56 -6.62 5.47
N TYR A 330 -9.69 -5.92 5.68
CA TYR A 330 -10.49 -6.06 6.90
C TYR A 330 -11.09 -7.46 7.08
N ILE A 331 -11.29 -8.20 6.00
CA ILE A 331 -11.78 -9.58 6.10
C ILE A 331 -10.82 -10.50 6.86
N ILE A 332 -9.51 -10.24 6.77
CA ILE A 332 -8.50 -11.11 7.38
C ILE A 332 -8.63 -11.17 8.91
N PRO A 333 -8.54 -10.04 9.67
CA PRO A 333 -8.72 -10.07 11.11
C PRO A 333 -10.13 -10.55 11.53
N ALA A 334 -11.18 -10.19 10.78
CA ALA A 334 -12.54 -10.62 11.07
C ALA A 334 -12.69 -12.15 11.01
N VAL A 335 -12.13 -12.78 9.98
CA VAL A 335 -12.16 -14.25 9.83
C VAL A 335 -11.27 -14.95 10.87
N VAL A 336 -10.15 -14.35 11.25
CA VAL A 336 -9.31 -14.89 12.35
C VAL A 336 -10.12 -14.91 13.66
N LEU A 337 -10.83 -13.84 13.99
CA LEU A 337 -11.71 -13.77 15.16
C LEU A 337 -12.88 -14.77 15.09
N LEU A 338 -13.56 -14.85 13.93
CA LEU A 338 -14.62 -15.81 13.71
C LEU A 338 -14.17 -17.26 13.96
N LYS A 339 -13.01 -17.63 13.39
CA LYS A 339 -12.45 -18.98 13.61
C LYS A 339 -12.04 -19.21 15.06
N HIS A 340 -11.51 -18.17 15.73
CA HIS A 340 -11.20 -18.25 17.15
C HIS A 340 -12.44 -18.54 17.99
N HIS A 341 -13.52 -17.77 17.84
CA HIS A 341 -14.77 -17.97 18.61
C HIS A 341 -15.38 -19.34 18.34
N ARG A 342 -15.42 -19.78 17.09
CA ARG A 342 -15.87 -21.14 16.74
C ARG A 342 -15.01 -22.22 17.42
N SER A 343 -13.69 -22.06 17.48
CA SER A 343 -12.79 -23.03 18.10
C SER A 343 -12.92 -23.09 19.63
N GLN A 344 -13.43 -22.03 20.25
CA GLN A 344 -13.72 -21.98 21.69
C GLN A 344 -15.11 -22.48 22.03
N GLY A 345 -15.97 -22.76 21.04
CA GLY A 345 -17.37 -23.10 21.24
C GLY A 345 -18.22 -21.93 21.71
N ASP A 346 -17.77 -20.69 21.50
CA ASP A 346 -18.52 -19.47 21.83
C ASP A 346 -19.44 -19.13 20.66
N GLU A 347 -20.59 -19.80 20.62
CA GLU A 347 -21.56 -19.69 19.53
C GLU A 347 -22.14 -18.28 19.40
N GLU A 348 -22.33 -17.55 20.51
CA GLU A 348 -22.86 -16.21 20.50
C GLU A 348 -21.90 -15.24 19.80
N ARG A 349 -20.63 -15.22 20.21
CA ARG A 349 -19.62 -14.37 19.57
C ARG A 349 -19.31 -14.83 18.16
N ALA A 350 -19.30 -16.13 17.89
CA ALA A 350 -19.10 -16.66 16.56
C ALA A 350 -20.21 -16.20 15.61
N SER A 351 -21.48 -16.26 16.03
CA SER A 351 -22.63 -15.81 15.24
C SER A 351 -22.58 -14.28 14.98
N ALA A 352 -22.26 -13.50 16.01
CA ALA A 352 -22.12 -12.04 15.88
C ALA A 352 -21.01 -11.69 14.89
N MET A 353 -19.83 -12.33 15.00
CA MET A 353 -18.70 -12.09 14.11
C MET A 353 -19.00 -12.56 12.68
N GLU A 354 -19.71 -13.69 12.51
CA GLU A 354 -20.13 -14.15 11.18
C GLU A 354 -21.05 -13.13 10.51
N HIS A 355 -21.95 -12.53 11.27
CA HIS A 355 -22.81 -11.47 10.76
C HIS A 355 -22.01 -10.26 10.29
N GLU A 356 -21.02 -9.78 11.06
CA GLU A 356 -20.13 -8.70 10.66
C GLU A 356 -19.34 -9.06 9.39
N VAL A 357 -18.76 -10.27 9.32
CA VAL A 357 -18.05 -10.77 8.12
C VAL A 357 -18.96 -10.77 6.90
N ARG A 358 -20.22 -11.22 7.06
CA ARG A 358 -21.20 -11.27 5.97
C ARG A 358 -21.59 -9.86 5.48
N GLN A 359 -21.82 -8.92 6.39
CA GLN A 359 -22.09 -7.53 6.04
C GLN A 359 -20.93 -6.90 5.28
N LEU A 360 -19.70 -7.05 5.81
CA LEU A 360 -18.49 -6.51 5.17
C LEU A 360 -18.27 -7.16 3.80
N ALA A 361 -18.45 -8.47 3.68
CA ALA A 361 -18.34 -9.21 2.41
C ALA A 361 -19.35 -8.73 1.36
N GLN A 362 -20.58 -8.41 1.75
CA GLN A 362 -21.61 -7.86 0.87
C GLN A 362 -21.18 -6.47 0.37
N GLN A 363 -20.76 -5.59 1.26
CA GLN A 363 -20.32 -4.24 0.91
C GLN A 363 -19.09 -4.26 -0.05
N LEU A 364 -18.19 -5.22 0.13
CA LEU A 364 -16.99 -5.40 -0.69
C LEU A 364 -17.21 -6.25 -1.95
N GLY A 365 -18.40 -6.81 -2.15
CA GLY A 365 -18.74 -7.64 -3.30
C GLY A 365 -18.02 -9.00 -3.36
N ILE A 366 -17.59 -9.55 -2.21
CA ILE A 366 -16.78 -10.79 -2.12
C ILE A 366 -17.46 -11.93 -1.38
N THR A 367 -18.79 -11.87 -1.20
CA THR A 367 -19.54 -12.91 -0.48
C THR A 367 -19.32 -14.29 -1.08
N ARG A 368 -19.36 -14.41 -2.43
CA ARG A 368 -19.15 -15.68 -3.13
C ARG A 368 -17.75 -16.25 -2.89
N ASP A 369 -16.74 -15.40 -2.83
CA ASP A 369 -15.35 -15.81 -2.59
C ASP A 369 -15.21 -16.41 -1.19
N LEU A 370 -15.86 -15.81 -0.18
CA LEU A 370 -15.85 -16.33 1.19
C LEU A 370 -16.69 -17.61 1.36
N GLN A 371 -17.76 -17.77 0.59
CA GLN A 371 -18.52 -19.02 0.53
C GLN A 371 -17.68 -20.13 -0.13
N ALA A 372 -17.07 -19.86 -1.26
CA ALA A 372 -16.18 -20.82 -1.93
C ALA A 372 -14.98 -21.23 -1.05
N ALA A 373 -14.47 -20.32 -0.20
CA ALA A 373 -13.45 -20.60 0.79
C ALA A 373 -13.98 -21.33 2.06
N GLY A 374 -15.27 -21.64 2.16
CA GLY A 374 -15.88 -22.31 3.31
C GLY A 374 -15.89 -21.48 4.61
N ILE A 375 -15.75 -20.15 4.49
CA ILE A 375 -15.76 -19.23 5.63
C ILE A 375 -17.20 -18.88 6.03
N LEU A 376 -18.05 -18.62 5.04
CA LEU A 376 -19.48 -18.38 5.20
C LEU A 376 -20.29 -19.58 4.70
N ALA A 377 -21.38 -19.89 5.37
CA ALA A 377 -22.36 -20.83 4.86
C ALA A 377 -23.10 -20.25 3.63
N HIS A 378 -23.56 -21.16 2.74
CA HIS A 378 -24.31 -20.79 1.55
C HIS A 378 -25.66 -20.18 1.88
#